data_f4d68317583cc9391ccd777973262eb0
#
_entry.id   f4d68317583cc9391ccd777973262eb0
#
_cell.length_a   1.000
_cell.length_b   1.000
_cell.length_c   1.000
_cell.angle_alpha   90.00
_cell.angle_beta   90.00
_cell.angle_gamma   90.00
#
_symmetry.space_group_name_H-M   'P 1'
#
loop_
_entity.id
_entity.type
_entity.pdbx_description
1 polymer ?
#
loop_
_entity_poly.entity_id
_entity_poly.type
_entity_poly.pdbx_seq_one_letter_code
_entity_poly.pdbx_strand_id
1 'polypeptide(L)'
;MLHEVIIIVGHGSSEEGADTTSQVADMLHAMLHKDCRKDCIRVAYLQFMEPDLKKVIKEAAAGGAGKIIVHPFLLSSGYHVTKNIPETINRAREEFPAIEFVYTGPLGSHKKLAEIVLERIQSETDLKS
;
A
#
# COMPACT_ATOMS: atom_id res chain seq x y z
N MET A 1 -7.17 -22.23 7.94
CA MET A 1 -7.04 -21.48 6.69
C MET A 1 -6.16 -20.24 6.92
N LEU A 2 -5.10 -20.10 6.13
CA LEU A 2 -4.18 -18.98 6.28
C LEU A 2 -4.83 -17.72 5.74
N HIS A 3 -4.76 -16.63 6.49
CA HIS A 3 -5.37 -15.41 6.00
C HIS A 3 -4.36 -14.53 5.27
N GLU A 4 -4.87 -13.71 4.38
CA GLU A 4 -4.09 -12.78 3.60
C GLU A 4 -4.13 -11.40 4.23
N VAL A 5 -2.99 -10.71 4.22
CA VAL A 5 -2.90 -9.31 4.66
C VAL A 5 -2.36 -8.51 3.50
N ILE A 6 -3.03 -7.41 3.18
CA ILE A 6 -2.58 -6.46 2.18
C ILE A 6 -1.99 -5.26 2.90
N ILE A 7 -0.77 -4.89 2.56
CA ILE A 7 -0.11 -3.72 3.13
C ILE A 7 0.04 -2.67 2.04
N ILE A 8 -0.60 -1.53 2.23
CA ILE A 8 -0.47 -0.38 1.33
C ILE A 8 0.62 0.52 1.89
N VAL A 9 1.68 0.71 1.14
CA VAL A 9 2.83 1.50 1.59
C VAL A 9 2.76 2.89 0.99
N GLY A 10 2.56 3.89 1.83
CA GLY A 10 2.57 5.29 1.43
C GLY A 10 3.93 5.92 1.61
N HIS A 11 4.15 7.03 0.93
CA HIS A 11 5.40 7.77 1.05
C HIS A 11 5.60 8.33 2.47
N GLY A 12 4.52 8.80 3.06
CA GLY A 12 4.55 9.50 4.33
C GLY A 12 4.62 11.02 4.13
N SER A 13 4.15 11.75 5.11
CA SER A 13 4.13 13.21 5.03
C SER A 13 4.41 13.80 6.40
N SER A 14 5.15 14.91 6.44
CA SER A 14 5.36 15.68 7.67
C SER A 14 4.20 16.62 7.95
N GLU A 15 3.23 16.73 7.04
CA GLU A 15 2.07 17.61 7.21
C GLU A 15 0.91 16.85 7.85
N GLU A 16 0.27 17.46 8.84
CA GLU A 16 -0.87 16.86 9.52
C GLU A 16 -2.07 16.78 8.58
N GLY A 17 -2.83 15.71 8.68
CA GLY A 17 -4.08 15.53 7.94
C GLY A 17 -3.90 15.05 6.50
N ALA A 18 -2.67 14.91 6.02
CA ALA A 18 -2.41 14.50 4.63
C ALA A 18 -2.28 12.98 4.52
N ASP A 19 -3.26 12.23 5.01
CA ASP A 19 -3.20 10.76 5.00
C ASP A 19 -4.09 10.16 3.91
N THR A 20 -3.74 10.44 2.66
CA THR A 20 -4.42 9.87 1.50
C THR A 20 -4.27 8.35 1.45
N THR A 21 -3.13 7.83 1.88
CA THR A 21 -2.86 6.39 1.88
C THR A 21 -3.90 5.63 2.71
N SER A 22 -4.16 6.10 3.92
CA SER A 22 -5.14 5.47 4.80
C SER A 22 -6.56 5.56 4.21
N GLN A 23 -6.91 6.69 3.62
CA GLN A 23 -8.21 6.88 2.99
C GLN A 23 -8.42 5.91 1.83
N VAL A 24 -7.40 5.74 0.99
CA VAL A 24 -7.48 4.81 -0.14
C VAL A 24 -7.53 3.36 0.35
N ALA A 25 -6.80 3.04 1.42
CA ALA A 25 -6.87 1.70 2.03
C ALA A 25 -8.28 1.38 2.51
N ASP A 26 -8.95 2.35 3.14
CA ASP A 26 -10.33 2.16 3.59
C ASP A 26 -11.28 1.92 2.41
N MET A 27 -11.11 2.66 1.32
CA MET A 27 -11.91 2.46 0.10
C MET A 27 -11.65 1.08 -0.50
N LEU A 28 -10.40 0.66 -0.53
CA LEU A 28 -10.04 -0.66 -1.04
C LEU A 28 -10.68 -1.77 -0.21
N HIS A 29 -10.67 -1.61 1.11
CA HIS A 29 -11.31 -2.58 2.00
C HIS A 29 -12.80 -2.74 1.67
N ALA A 30 -13.49 -1.62 1.46
CA ALA A 30 -14.90 -1.64 1.09
C ALA A 30 -15.13 -2.31 -0.27
N MET A 31 -14.24 -2.06 -1.24
CA MET A 31 -14.35 -2.63 -2.58
C MET A 31 -14.14 -4.14 -2.62
N LEU A 32 -13.29 -4.65 -1.75
CA LEU A 32 -13.02 -6.08 -1.72
C LEU A 32 -14.14 -6.90 -1.09
N HIS A 33 -14.98 -6.28 -0.29
CA HIS A 33 -16.10 -6.96 0.40
C HIS A 33 -15.66 -8.24 1.10
N LYS A 34 -14.42 -8.31 1.53
CA LYS A 34 -13.92 -9.50 2.22
C LYS A 34 -14.49 -9.56 3.62
N ASP A 35 -14.93 -10.75 3.99
CA ASP A 35 -15.30 -11.04 5.36
C ASP A 35 -14.02 -11.24 6.16
N CYS A 36 -13.31 -10.14 6.37
CA CYS A 36 -12.04 -10.15 7.07
C CYS A 36 -12.12 -9.33 8.34
N ARG A 37 -11.18 -9.58 9.23
CA ARG A 37 -10.98 -8.72 10.38
C ARG A 37 -10.48 -7.37 9.89
N LYS A 38 -10.61 -6.33 10.73
CA LYS A 38 -10.21 -4.97 10.37
C LYS A 38 -8.76 -4.84 9.93
N ASP A 39 -7.94 -5.82 10.25
CA ASP A 39 -6.51 -5.80 9.97
C ASP A 39 -6.09 -6.50 8.68
N CYS A 40 -7.03 -6.90 7.83
CA CYS A 40 -6.69 -7.55 6.56
C CYS A 40 -6.10 -6.56 5.55
N ILE A 41 -6.36 -5.27 5.70
CA ILE A 41 -5.69 -4.23 4.92
C ILE A 41 -5.05 -3.26 5.91
N ARG A 42 -3.75 -3.09 5.78
CA ARG A 42 -2.94 -2.29 6.69
C ARG A 42 -2.15 -1.26 5.91
N VAL A 43 -1.74 -0.21 6.60
CA VAL A 43 -0.97 0.87 6.00
C VAL A 43 0.39 0.95 6.68
N ALA A 44 1.42 1.17 5.87
CA ALA A 44 2.77 1.44 6.33
C ALA A 44 3.31 2.65 5.57
N TYR A 45 4.36 3.26 6.10
CA TYR A 45 4.92 4.49 5.53
C TYR A 45 6.44 4.38 5.37
N LEU A 46 6.96 5.04 4.34
CA LEU A 46 8.40 5.07 4.10
C LEU A 46 9.12 6.05 4.99
N GLN A 47 8.47 7.15 5.36
CA GLN A 47 9.09 8.18 6.19
C GLN A 47 8.04 9.06 6.88
N PHE A 48 8.47 9.80 7.89
CA PHE A 48 7.68 10.81 8.64
C PHE A 48 6.52 10.27 9.47
N MET A 49 6.01 9.12 9.15
CA MET A 49 4.82 8.56 9.82
C MET A 49 5.09 7.12 10.23
N GLU A 50 4.40 6.70 11.28
CA GLU A 50 4.42 5.32 11.75
C GLU A 50 3.10 4.62 11.39
N PRO A 51 3.09 3.31 11.22
CA PRO A 51 4.22 2.38 11.32
C PRO A 51 5.00 2.24 10.00
N ASP A 52 6.25 1.76 10.08
CA ASP A 52 7.01 1.43 8.89
C ASP A 52 6.65 0.02 8.39
N LEU A 53 7.13 -0.33 7.19
CA LEU A 53 6.80 -1.61 6.57
C LEU A 53 7.28 -2.80 7.39
N LYS A 54 8.48 -2.75 7.91
CA LYS A 54 9.04 -3.83 8.71
C LYS A 54 8.16 -4.15 9.92
N LYS A 55 7.69 -3.11 10.61
CA LYS A 55 6.84 -3.27 11.78
C LYS A 55 5.50 -3.91 11.41
N VAL A 56 4.88 -3.44 10.32
CA VAL A 56 3.58 -3.98 9.89
C VAL A 56 3.70 -5.43 9.47
N ILE A 57 4.79 -5.79 8.77
CA ILE A 57 5.04 -7.19 8.40
C ILE A 57 5.13 -8.06 9.66
N LYS A 58 5.88 -7.62 10.67
CA LYS A 58 6.02 -8.38 11.91
C LYS A 58 4.69 -8.55 12.63
N GLU A 59 3.88 -7.50 12.65
CA GLU A 59 2.56 -7.57 13.28
C GLU A 59 1.64 -8.53 12.52
N ALA A 60 1.66 -8.49 11.19
CA ALA A 60 0.85 -9.40 10.37
C ALA A 60 1.30 -10.85 10.58
N ALA A 61 2.61 -11.09 10.63
CA ALA A 61 3.15 -12.42 10.88
C ALA A 61 2.73 -12.94 12.25
N ALA A 62 2.80 -12.10 13.28
CA ALA A 62 2.38 -12.47 14.64
C ALA A 62 0.88 -12.77 14.70
N GLY A 63 0.09 -12.16 13.85
CA GLY A 63 -1.35 -12.38 13.75
C GLY A 63 -1.74 -13.61 12.93
N GLY A 64 -0.77 -14.36 12.42
CA GLY A 64 -1.05 -15.60 11.71
C GLY A 64 -1.22 -15.49 10.21
N ALA A 65 -0.76 -14.39 9.60
CA ALA A 65 -0.85 -14.24 8.16
C ALA A 65 -0.06 -15.33 7.44
N GLY A 66 -0.66 -15.94 6.43
CA GLY A 66 0.02 -16.91 5.58
C GLY A 66 0.45 -16.33 4.25
N LYS A 67 -0.09 -15.18 3.90
CA LYS A 67 0.25 -14.46 2.68
C LYS A 67 0.20 -12.97 2.95
N ILE A 68 1.24 -12.26 2.55
CA ILE A 68 1.32 -10.81 2.69
C ILE A 68 1.56 -10.20 1.32
N ILE A 69 0.64 -9.35 0.90
CA ILE A 69 0.73 -8.64 -0.37
C ILE A 69 1.13 -7.20 -0.07
N VAL A 70 2.25 -6.75 -0.63
CA VAL A 70 2.76 -5.40 -0.42
C VAL A 70 2.56 -4.59 -1.69
N HIS A 71 1.82 -3.50 -1.57
CA HIS A 71 1.60 -2.57 -2.67
C HIS A 71 2.16 -1.19 -2.33
N PRO A 72 3.14 -0.68 -3.10
CA PRO A 72 3.63 0.68 -2.91
C PRO A 72 2.65 1.66 -3.54
N PHE A 73 1.99 2.46 -2.71
CA PHE A 73 1.03 3.47 -3.18
C PHE A 73 1.81 4.71 -3.61
N LEU A 74 2.48 4.58 -4.75
CA LEU A 74 3.37 5.57 -5.35
C LEU A 74 3.16 5.56 -6.85
N LEU A 75 3.35 6.71 -7.49
CA LEU A 75 3.12 6.81 -8.94
C LEU A 75 4.19 6.08 -9.74
N SER A 76 5.44 6.14 -9.31
CA SER A 76 6.53 5.56 -10.07
C SER A 76 7.58 4.93 -9.16
N SER A 77 8.45 4.12 -9.75
CA SER A 77 9.55 3.48 -9.04
C SER A 77 10.73 4.45 -8.95
N GLY A 78 10.81 5.20 -7.84
CA GLY A 78 12.00 5.97 -7.52
C GLY A 78 13.02 5.11 -6.79
N TYR A 79 14.13 5.73 -6.38
CA TYR A 79 15.21 5.02 -5.69
C TYR A 79 14.72 4.26 -4.45
N HIS A 80 13.89 4.90 -3.64
CA HIS A 80 13.37 4.27 -2.42
C HIS A 80 12.52 3.05 -2.73
N VAL A 81 11.70 3.11 -3.79
CA VAL A 81 10.83 1.99 -4.16
C VAL A 81 11.66 0.84 -4.71
N THR A 82 12.66 1.14 -5.54
CA THR A 82 13.47 0.10 -6.20
C THR A 82 14.48 -0.55 -5.26
N LYS A 83 14.74 0.05 -4.11
CA LYS A 83 15.74 -0.47 -3.18
C LYS A 83 15.15 -0.83 -1.83
N ASN A 84 14.53 0.11 -1.14
CA ASN A 84 14.11 -0.09 0.26
C ASN A 84 12.99 -1.10 0.43
N ILE A 85 11.95 -1.03 -0.40
CA ILE A 85 10.79 -1.92 -0.24
C ILE A 85 11.17 -3.37 -0.59
N PRO A 86 11.79 -3.64 -1.78
CA PRO A 86 12.20 -5.01 -2.10
C PRO A 86 13.18 -5.60 -1.10
N GLU A 87 14.12 -4.80 -0.58
CA GLU A 87 15.07 -5.28 0.42
C GLU A 87 14.35 -5.69 1.71
N THR A 88 13.40 -4.88 2.16
CA THR A 88 12.62 -5.19 3.35
C THR A 88 11.83 -6.49 3.16
N ILE A 89 11.24 -6.66 1.98
CA ILE A 89 10.48 -7.87 1.66
C ILE A 89 11.40 -9.09 1.62
N ASN A 90 12.58 -8.96 1.00
CA ASN A 90 13.52 -10.07 0.92
C ASN A 90 14.01 -10.51 2.31
N ARG A 91 14.28 -9.56 3.20
CA ARG A 91 14.62 -9.88 4.58
C ARG A 91 13.47 -10.57 5.30
N ALA A 92 12.24 -10.12 5.04
CA ALA A 92 11.06 -10.74 5.63
C ALA A 92 10.86 -12.18 5.13
N ARG A 93 11.16 -12.44 3.86
CA ARG A 93 11.11 -13.80 3.32
C ARG A 93 12.04 -14.74 4.06
N GLU A 94 13.22 -14.25 4.41
CA GLU A 94 14.19 -15.04 5.17
C GLU A 94 13.74 -15.27 6.62
N GLU A 95 13.17 -14.22 7.23
CA GLU A 95 12.73 -14.28 8.62
C GLU A 95 11.44 -15.11 8.78
N PHE A 96 10.54 -15.06 7.79
CA PHE A 96 9.25 -15.76 7.84
C PHE A 96 9.09 -16.67 6.62
N PRO A 97 9.85 -17.77 6.55
CA PRO A 97 9.85 -18.61 5.34
C PRO A 97 8.51 -19.31 5.05
N ALA A 98 7.62 -19.40 6.04
CA ALA A 98 6.31 -20.01 5.84
C ALA A 98 5.28 -19.04 5.25
N ILE A 99 5.60 -17.74 5.17
CA ILE A 99 4.69 -16.74 4.63
C ILE A 99 5.02 -16.48 3.17
N GLU A 100 4.00 -16.46 2.32
CA GLU A 100 4.14 -16.06 0.93
C GLU A 100 4.10 -14.54 0.84
N PHE A 101 5.12 -13.92 0.23
CA PHE A 101 5.17 -12.47 0.02
C PHE A 101 4.99 -12.15 -1.46
N VAL A 102 4.08 -11.22 -1.76
CA VAL A 102 3.84 -10.74 -3.11
C VAL A 102 4.08 -9.22 -3.13
N TYR A 103 4.88 -8.76 -4.07
CA TYR A 103 5.14 -7.35 -4.28
C TYR A 103 4.52 -6.93 -5.61
N THR A 104 3.56 -6.01 -5.58
CA THR A 104 2.80 -5.66 -6.78
C THR A 104 3.45 -4.57 -7.64
N GLY A 105 4.41 -3.87 -7.11
CA GLY A 105 4.97 -2.71 -7.80
C GLY A 105 4.07 -1.48 -7.68
N PRO A 106 4.56 -0.30 -8.13
CA PRO A 106 3.82 0.96 -7.98
C PRO A 106 2.65 1.06 -8.96
N LEU A 107 1.89 2.15 -8.86
CA LEU A 107 0.73 2.39 -9.72
C LEU A 107 1.09 2.49 -11.19
N GLY A 108 2.19 3.18 -11.50
CA GLY A 108 2.66 3.31 -12.87
C GLY A 108 1.74 4.15 -13.76
N SER A 109 1.89 3.96 -15.07
CA SER A 109 1.12 4.70 -16.08
C SER A 109 -0.18 3.96 -16.38
N HIS A 110 -1.19 4.23 -15.61
CA HIS A 110 -2.49 3.57 -15.77
C HIS A 110 -3.55 4.54 -16.27
N LYS A 111 -4.41 4.07 -17.17
CA LYS A 111 -5.48 4.89 -17.72
C LYS A 111 -6.38 5.50 -16.65
N LYS A 112 -6.64 4.76 -15.58
CA LYS A 112 -7.48 5.26 -14.49
C LYS A 112 -6.85 6.44 -13.77
N LEU A 113 -5.54 6.54 -13.74
CA LEU A 113 -4.87 7.72 -13.19
C LEU A 113 -5.11 8.94 -14.09
N ALA A 114 -5.04 8.75 -15.41
CA ALA A 114 -5.36 9.83 -16.34
C ALA A 114 -6.82 10.27 -16.18
N GLU A 115 -7.73 9.35 -15.94
CA GLU A 115 -9.13 9.66 -15.68
C GLU A 115 -9.30 10.51 -14.43
N ILE A 116 -8.56 10.22 -13.37
CA ILE A 116 -8.57 11.04 -12.16
C ILE A 116 -8.06 12.45 -12.45
N VAL A 117 -6.96 12.56 -13.18
CA VAL A 117 -6.40 13.87 -13.55
C VAL A 117 -7.42 14.67 -14.35
N LEU A 118 -8.07 14.05 -15.33
CA LEU A 118 -9.09 14.70 -16.13
C LEU A 118 -10.26 15.18 -15.26
N GLU A 119 -10.71 14.36 -14.35
CA GLU A 119 -11.78 14.73 -13.42
C GLU A 119 -11.42 15.97 -12.60
N ARG A 120 -10.18 16.04 -12.08
CA ARG A 120 -9.71 17.20 -11.30
C ARG A 120 -9.67 18.46 -12.16
N ILE A 121 -9.20 18.33 -13.40
CA ILE A 121 -9.16 19.47 -14.34
C ILE A 121 -10.58 19.95 -14.64
N GLN A 122 -11.48 19.04 -14.95
CA GLN A 122 -12.86 19.40 -15.31
C GLN A 122 -13.63 20.05 -14.15
N SER A 123 -13.29 19.70 -12.91
CA SER A 123 -13.95 20.31 -11.75
C SER A 123 -13.55 21.76 -11.53
N GLU A 124 -12.43 22.21 -12.10
CA GLU A 124 -11.94 23.58 -11.95
C GLU A 124 -12.04 24.40 -13.24
N THR A 125 -12.39 23.77 -14.36
CA THR A 125 -12.41 24.44 -15.67
C THR A 125 -13.59 23.92 -16.49
N ASP A 126 -13.77 24.48 -17.69
CA ASP A 126 -14.76 24.02 -18.65
C ASP A 126 -14.18 23.06 -19.68
N LEU A 127 -13.02 22.48 -19.39
CA LEU A 127 -12.38 21.55 -20.31
C LEU A 127 -13.27 20.33 -20.56
N LYS A 128 -13.51 20.03 -21.81
CA LYS A 128 -14.33 18.86 -22.21
C LYS A 128 -13.43 17.74 -22.67
N SER A 129 -13.84 16.53 -22.36
CA SER A 129 -13.13 15.33 -22.78
C SER A 129 -13.37 15.00 -24.26
#